data_59225916c8de9eb22fecf23a38823f76
#
_entry.id   59225916c8de9eb22fecf23a38823f76
#
_cell.length_a   1.000
_cell.length_b   1.000
_cell.length_c   1.000
_cell.angle_alpha   90.00
_cell.angle_beta   90.00
_cell.angle_gamma   90.00
#
_symmetry.space_group_name_H-M   'P 1'
#
loop_
_entity.id
_entity.type
_entity.pdbx_description
1 polymer ?
#
loop_
_entity_poly.entity_id
_entity_poly.type
_entity_poly.pdbx_seq_one_letter_code
_entity_poly.pdbx_strand_id
1 'polypeptide(L)'
;MKRFSQLLTTLILKNSRNDKISVMSEYFKNSPDPDRGYALGALTGTLSISGIKPNFLRTLVTERVNQELFNMSYDYVGDLAETISLIWPGSTKNKEQLPSITKFIFNLKETPKARLPALVSDFLDNADSDERWAMIKFSTGGLRVGVSARLAKTALSSYSGQRLEEIEKIWHGIAPPYVSLFEWLDGKSKIPKIQHTKTFHPMMLAHPINIEQDFERLDPNNYQAEWKWDGIRVQAVFDDSNKRLFSRTGDDISRAFPDIVSELNGRAVLDGELLVGKNFTALPFNKLQQRLNRKSPAKAHLDAYPAFIRVYDMLFCNNEDIRDLPLQSRRQKLEGWLGRTRNCLLYTSPSPRDR
;
A
#
# COMPACT_ATOMS: atom_id res chain seq x y z
N MET A 1 -5.06 -23.36 -1.19
CA MET A 1 -5.41 -22.66 0.08
C MET A 1 -4.67 -23.21 1.30
N LYS A 2 -4.56 -24.51 1.51
CA LYS A 2 -3.93 -25.14 2.68
C LYS A 2 -2.54 -24.62 3.07
N ARG A 3 -1.60 -24.56 2.10
CA ARG A 3 -0.25 -24.00 2.36
C ARG A 3 -0.27 -22.54 2.83
N PHE A 4 -1.24 -21.76 2.35
CA PHE A 4 -1.36 -20.36 2.74
C PHE A 4 -1.93 -20.22 4.16
N SER A 5 -2.93 -21.04 4.56
CA SER A 5 -3.41 -21.03 5.95
C SER A 5 -2.30 -21.43 6.91
N GLN A 6 -1.52 -22.47 6.60
CA GLN A 6 -0.36 -22.86 7.39
C GLN A 6 0.69 -21.75 7.53
N LEU A 7 0.97 -21.00 6.43
CA LEU A 7 1.83 -19.82 6.49
C LEU A 7 1.31 -18.81 7.50
N LEU A 8 0.02 -18.44 7.41
CA LEU A 8 -0.57 -17.43 8.28
C LEU A 8 -0.57 -17.84 9.75
N THR A 9 -0.98 -19.09 10.05
CA THR A 9 -0.97 -19.62 11.41
C THR A 9 0.46 -19.64 11.99
N THR A 10 1.44 -20.06 11.19
CA THR A 10 2.85 -20.05 11.61
C THR A 10 3.35 -18.65 11.89
N LEU A 11 3.01 -17.66 11.04
CA LEU A 11 3.43 -16.27 11.21
C LEU A 11 2.86 -15.62 12.48
N ILE A 12 1.65 -15.99 12.89
CA ILE A 12 1.05 -15.52 14.16
C ILE A 12 1.81 -16.07 15.36
N LEU A 13 2.18 -17.34 15.33
CA LEU A 13 2.87 -18.01 16.42
C LEU A 13 4.35 -17.60 16.57
N LYS A 14 4.95 -17.02 15.54
CA LYS A 14 6.33 -16.56 15.56
C LYS A 14 6.42 -15.11 15.99
N ASN A 15 7.19 -14.84 17.06
CA ASN A 15 7.43 -13.48 17.56
C ASN A 15 8.71 -12.86 16.98
N SER A 16 9.72 -13.68 16.66
CA SER A 16 10.99 -13.23 16.13
C SER A 16 10.85 -12.75 14.68
N ARG A 17 11.47 -11.59 14.39
CA ARG A 17 11.55 -11.05 13.02
C ARG A 17 12.24 -12.03 12.07
N ASN A 18 13.33 -12.65 12.51
CA ASN A 18 14.12 -13.56 11.67
C ASN A 18 13.35 -14.87 11.38
N ASP A 19 12.60 -15.37 12.37
CA ASP A 19 11.76 -16.55 12.16
C ASP A 19 10.67 -16.27 11.11
N LYS A 20 10.03 -15.10 11.17
CA LYS A 20 9.05 -14.69 10.16
C LYS A 20 9.66 -14.57 8.76
N ILE A 21 10.88 -14.04 8.64
CA ILE A 21 11.60 -13.99 7.37
C ILE A 21 11.86 -15.40 6.84
N SER A 22 12.35 -16.30 7.67
CA SER A 22 12.62 -17.70 7.29
C SER A 22 11.35 -18.41 6.80
N VAL A 23 10.25 -18.30 7.55
CA VAL A 23 8.96 -18.91 7.21
C VAL A 23 8.43 -18.39 5.87
N MET A 24 8.48 -17.08 5.64
CA MET A 24 8.06 -16.50 4.36
C MET A 24 8.98 -16.91 3.20
N SER A 25 10.30 -16.92 3.42
CA SER A 25 11.28 -17.35 2.42
C SER A 25 11.05 -18.79 1.98
N GLU A 26 10.81 -19.68 2.94
CA GLU A 26 10.48 -21.08 2.67
C GLU A 26 9.16 -21.22 1.89
N TYR A 27 8.13 -20.45 2.28
CA TYR A 27 6.87 -20.44 1.56
C TYR A 27 7.05 -19.99 0.11
N PHE A 28 7.79 -18.91 -0.14
CA PHE A 28 8.03 -18.40 -1.50
C PHE A 28 8.83 -19.40 -2.35
N LYS A 29 9.78 -20.12 -1.75
CA LYS A 29 10.55 -21.16 -2.42
C LYS A 29 9.69 -22.35 -2.85
N ASN A 30 8.75 -22.77 -2.01
CA ASN A 30 8.01 -24.03 -2.17
C ASN A 30 6.61 -23.84 -2.77
N SER A 31 6.14 -22.62 -2.98
CA SER A 31 4.81 -22.35 -3.54
C SER A 31 4.89 -21.99 -5.02
N PRO A 32 3.97 -22.49 -5.86
CA PRO A 32 3.98 -22.21 -7.29
C PRO A 32 3.48 -20.80 -7.61
N ASP A 33 3.86 -20.28 -8.79
CA ASP A 33 3.22 -19.11 -9.39
C ASP A 33 1.85 -19.50 -9.96
N PRO A 34 0.86 -18.58 -9.93
CA PRO A 34 0.90 -17.26 -9.31
C PRO A 34 0.47 -17.24 -7.84
N ASP A 35 0.26 -18.38 -7.18
CA ASP A 35 -0.23 -18.49 -5.79
C ASP A 35 0.66 -17.73 -4.79
N ARG A 36 2.01 -17.89 -4.90
CA ARG A 36 2.94 -17.18 -4.00
C ARG A 36 2.89 -15.66 -4.19
N GLY A 37 2.63 -15.20 -5.41
CA GLY A 37 2.48 -13.79 -5.72
C GLY A 37 1.19 -13.19 -5.15
N TYR A 38 0.10 -13.92 -5.18
CA TYR A 38 -1.14 -13.52 -4.50
C TYR A 38 -1.00 -13.52 -2.98
N ALA A 39 -0.31 -14.51 -2.41
CA ALA A 39 -0.01 -14.55 -0.98
C ALA A 39 0.85 -13.34 -0.56
N LEU A 40 1.88 -13.00 -1.34
CA LEU A 40 2.69 -11.79 -1.14
C LEU A 40 1.82 -10.53 -1.17
N GLY A 41 0.91 -10.41 -2.14
CA GLY A 41 -0.02 -9.29 -2.25
C GLY A 41 -0.95 -9.15 -1.04
N ALA A 42 -1.42 -10.28 -0.51
CA ALA A 42 -2.23 -10.29 0.71
C ALA A 42 -1.43 -9.88 1.95
N LEU A 43 -0.21 -10.42 2.13
CA LEU A 43 0.67 -10.09 3.26
C LEU A 43 1.09 -8.62 3.28
N THR A 44 1.25 -8.00 2.11
CA THR A 44 1.68 -6.60 1.96
C THR A 44 0.53 -5.61 1.83
N GLY A 45 -0.73 -6.09 1.80
CA GLY A 45 -1.92 -5.26 1.65
C GLY A 45 -2.10 -4.66 0.26
N THR A 46 -1.35 -5.13 -0.74
CA THR A 46 -1.44 -4.65 -2.14
C THR A 46 -2.48 -5.40 -2.97
N LEU A 47 -2.99 -6.53 -2.47
CA LEU A 47 -4.05 -7.30 -3.10
C LEU A 47 -5.41 -6.81 -2.62
N SER A 48 -6.28 -6.43 -3.55
CA SER A 48 -7.68 -6.12 -3.28
C SER A 48 -8.58 -7.15 -3.94
N ILE A 49 -9.39 -7.83 -3.13
CA ILE A 49 -10.40 -8.79 -3.62
C ILE A 49 -11.77 -8.16 -3.45
N SER A 50 -12.50 -8.03 -4.55
CA SER A 50 -13.88 -7.52 -4.55
C SER A 50 -14.87 -8.67 -4.33
N GLY A 51 -15.95 -8.40 -3.61
CA GLY A 51 -17.09 -9.32 -3.53
C GLY A 51 -17.46 -9.77 -2.12
N ILE A 52 -16.50 -10.06 -1.26
CA ILE A 52 -16.75 -10.48 0.12
C ILE A 52 -16.56 -9.29 1.06
N LYS A 53 -17.68 -8.81 1.64
CA LYS A 53 -17.70 -7.72 2.62
C LYS A 53 -18.05 -8.28 4.00
N PRO A 54 -17.69 -7.59 5.10
CA PRO A 54 -18.04 -8.03 6.45
C PRO A 54 -19.55 -8.30 6.64
N ASN A 55 -20.41 -7.45 6.11
CA ASN A 55 -21.86 -7.65 6.22
C ASN A 55 -22.36 -8.89 5.46
N PHE A 56 -21.77 -9.19 4.30
CA PHE A 56 -22.08 -10.41 3.57
C PHE A 56 -21.77 -11.66 4.39
N LEU A 57 -20.61 -11.68 5.05
CA LEU A 57 -20.22 -12.80 5.91
C LEU A 57 -21.11 -12.91 7.16
N ARG A 58 -21.54 -11.78 7.74
CA ARG A 58 -22.49 -11.78 8.87
C ARG A 58 -23.82 -12.41 8.45
N THR A 59 -24.39 -12.02 7.32
CA THR A 59 -25.62 -12.61 6.80
C THR A 59 -25.42 -14.10 6.57
N LEU A 60 -24.34 -14.52 5.93
CA LEU A 60 -24.09 -15.92 5.60
C LEU A 60 -23.98 -16.82 6.84
N VAL A 61 -23.33 -16.35 7.91
CA VAL A 61 -23.20 -17.15 9.13
C VAL A 61 -24.50 -17.22 9.91
N THR A 62 -25.30 -16.13 9.94
CA THR A 62 -26.56 -16.09 10.67
C THR A 62 -27.70 -16.88 9.98
N GLU A 63 -27.55 -17.24 8.71
CA GLU A 63 -28.41 -18.20 8.03
C GLU A 63 -28.18 -19.65 8.51
N ARG A 64 -27.05 -19.95 9.18
CA ARG A 64 -26.63 -21.30 9.58
C ARG A 64 -26.45 -21.46 11.09
N VAL A 65 -26.24 -20.39 11.81
CA VAL A 65 -26.01 -20.34 13.25
C VAL A 65 -27.01 -19.39 13.88
N ASN A 66 -27.49 -19.73 15.09
CA ASN A 66 -28.38 -18.84 15.83
C ASN A 66 -27.75 -17.44 15.98
N GLN A 67 -28.57 -16.40 15.70
CA GLN A 67 -28.12 -14.99 15.74
C GLN A 67 -27.58 -14.58 17.10
N GLU A 68 -28.20 -15.03 18.18
CA GLU A 68 -27.76 -14.70 19.55
C GLU A 68 -26.40 -15.33 19.84
N LEU A 69 -26.22 -16.63 19.48
CA LEU A 69 -24.94 -17.31 19.60
C LEU A 69 -23.84 -16.59 18.80
N PHE A 70 -24.14 -16.15 17.57
CA PHE A 70 -23.18 -15.40 16.78
C PHE A 70 -22.81 -14.06 17.46
N ASN A 71 -23.79 -13.30 17.95
CA ASN A 71 -23.55 -12.02 18.60
C ASN A 71 -22.69 -12.19 19.87
N MET A 72 -23.05 -13.12 20.74
CA MET A 72 -22.28 -13.40 21.96
C MET A 72 -20.84 -13.86 21.65
N SER A 73 -20.68 -14.74 20.66
CA SER A 73 -19.35 -15.20 20.23
C SER A 73 -18.51 -14.06 19.64
N TYR A 74 -19.13 -13.18 18.84
CA TYR A 74 -18.43 -12.04 18.25
C TYR A 74 -18.04 -11.00 19.30
N ASP A 75 -18.91 -10.73 20.27
CA ASP A 75 -18.62 -9.81 21.38
C ASP A 75 -17.46 -10.32 22.26
N TYR A 76 -17.35 -11.63 22.41
CA TYR A 76 -16.27 -12.27 23.17
C TYR A 76 -14.94 -12.28 22.40
N VAL A 77 -14.95 -12.69 21.14
CA VAL A 77 -13.74 -12.86 20.30
C VAL A 77 -13.24 -11.54 19.74
N GLY A 78 -14.15 -10.64 19.35
CA GLY A 78 -13.83 -9.31 18.79
C GLY A 78 -13.32 -9.31 17.35
N ASP A 79 -13.17 -10.47 16.69
CA ASP A 79 -12.72 -10.60 15.29
C ASP A 79 -13.69 -11.46 14.48
N LEU A 80 -14.21 -10.89 13.38
CA LEU A 80 -15.23 -11.55 12.56
C LEU A 80 -14.74 -12.85 11.91
N ALA A 81 -13.51 -12.87 11.41
CA ALA A 81 -12.98 -14.05 10.74
C ALA A 81 -12.74 -15.19 11.72
N GLU A 82 -12.21 -14.87 12.89
CA GLU A 82 -11.97 -15.84 13.95
C GLU A 82 -13.30 -16.38 14.50
N THR A 83 -14.26 -15.49 14.79
CA THR A 83 -15.60 -15.92 15.23
C THR A 83 -16.23 -16.89 14.24
N ILE A 84 -16.31 -16.53 12.95
CA ILE A 84 -16.93 -17.37 11.93
C ILE A 84 -16.17 -18.70 11.79
N SER A 85 -14.83 -18.68 11.81
CA SER A 85 -14.03 -19.88 11.64
C SER A 85 -14.30 -20.93 12.73
N LEU A 86 -14.58 -20.48 13.96
CA LEU A 86 -14.84 -21.32 15.12
C LEU A 86 -16.28 -21.84 15.19
N ILE A 87 -17.27 -20.98 14.91
CA ILE A 87 -18.69 -21.33 15.06
C ILE A 87 -19.34 -21.90 13.81
N TRP A 88 -18.65 -21.84 12.64
CA TRP A 88 -19.20 -22.38 11.40
C TRP A 88 -19.50 -23.87 11.55
N PRO A 89 -20.72 -24.33 11.24
CA PRO A 89 -21.09 -25.72 11.42
C PRO A 89 -20.18 -26.65 10.62
N GLY A 90 -19.75 -27.74 11.23
CA GLY A 90 -18.98 -28.76 10.52
C GLY A 90 -19.81 -29.37 9.38
N SER A 91 -19.18 -29.69 8.26
CA SER A 91 -19.81 -30.45 7.20
C SER A 91 -19.89 -31.95 7.58
N THR A 92 -21.03 -32.57 7.32
CA THR A 92 -21.19 -34.00 7.40
C THR A 92 -20.75 -34.74 6.13
N LYS A 93 -20.41 -33.97 5.06
CA LYS A 93 -19.96 -34.49 3.77
C LYS A 93 -18.47 -34.81 3.80
N ASN A 94 -18.03 -35.73 2.96
CA ASN A 94 -16.60 -35.89 2.68
C ASN A 94 -16.02 -34.57 2.23
N LYS A 95 -14.97 -34.09 2.91
CA LYS A 95 -14.31 -32.82 2.60
C LYS A 95 -13.62 -32.90 1.23
N GLU A 96 -13.99 -32.03 0.34
CA GLU A 96 -13.27 -31.83 -0.91
C GLU A 96 -12.00 -31.01 -0.69
N GLN A 97 -11.00 -31.22 -1.53
CA GLN A 97 -9.77 -30.44 -1.46
C GLN A 97 -10.04 -28.98 -1.83
N LEU A 98 -9.66 -28.06 -0.94
CA LEU A 98 -9.79 -26.63 -1.22
C LEU A 98 -8.97 -26.20 -2.47
N PRO A 99 -9.49 -25.24 -3.22
CA PRO A 99 -8.80 -24.71 -4.40
C PRO A 99 -7.47 -24.04 -4.02
N SER A 100 -6.56 -23.89 -4.99
CA SER A 100 -5.41 -23.00 -4.87
C SER A 100 -5.86 -21.54 -4.67
N ILE A 101 -4.97 -20.66 -4.23
CA ILE A 101 -5.28 -19.22 -4.08
C ILE A 101 -5.76 -18.64 -5.40
N THR A 102 -5.09 -18.96 -6.49
CA THR A 102 -5.43 -18.51 -7.84
C THR A 102 -6.84 -18.94 -8.24
N LYS A 103 -7.18 -20.21 -8.05
CA LYS A 103 -8.51 -20.73 -8.38
C LYS A 103 -9.59 -20.15 -7.47
N PHE A 104 -9.26 -19.92 -6.20
CA PHE A 104 -10.16 -19.24 -5.26
C PHE A 104 -10.49 -17.81 -5.71
N ILE A 105 -9.48 -17.01 -6.06
CA ILE A 105 -9.67 -15.65 -6.58
C ILE A 105 -10.48 -15.67 -7.88
N PHE A 106 -10.15 -16.57 -8.80
CA PHE A 106 -10.86 -16.73 -10.06
C PHE A 106 -12.34 -17.04 -9.83
N ASN A 107 -12.64 -18.02 -9.00
CA ASN A 107 -14.02 -18.41 -8.68
C ASN A 107 -14.82 -17.25 -8.08
N LEU A 108 -14.22 -16.47 -7.17
CA LEU A 108 -14.87 -15.27 -6.58
C LEU A 108 -15.18 -14.19 -7.63
N LYS A 109 -14.30 -14.01 -8.61
CA LYS A 109 -14.48 -12.98 -9.67
C LYS A 109 -15.51 -13.38 -10.71
N GLU A 110 -15.50 -14.65 -11.13
CA GLU A 110 -16.36 -15.14 -12.20
C GLU A 110 -17.77 -15.52 -11.74
N THR A 111 -17.95 -15.72 -10.42
CA THR A 111 -19.27 -16.13 -9.91
C THR A 111 -20.22 -14.94 -9.83
N PRO A 112 -21.42 -15.04 -10.45
CA PRO A 112 -22.46 -14.04 -10.32
C PRO A 112 -22.84 -13.79 -8.86
N LYS A 113 -23.16 -12.53 -8.52
CA LYS A 113 -23.48 -12.11 -7.13
C LYS A 113 -24.56 -12.99 -6.47
N ALA A 114 -25.56 -13.43 -7.22
CA ALA A 114 -26.64 -14.30 -6.71
C ALA A 114 -26.16 -15.70 -6.29
N ARG A 115 -25.06 -16.21 -6.85
CA ARG A 115 -24.49 -17.53 -6.53
C ARG A 115 -23.31 -17.44 -5.56
N LEU A 116 -22.85 -16.25 -5.25
CA LEU A 116 -21.69 -16.04 -4.37
C LEU A 116 -21.92 -16.61 -2.94
N PRO A 117 -23.11 -16.48 -2.32
CA PRO A 117 -23.38 -17.11 -1.02
C PRO A 117 -23.18 -18.63 -1.02
N ALA A 118 -23.72 -19.32 -2.03
CA ALA A 118 -23.56 -20.76 -2.14
C ALA A 118 -22.09 -21.18 -2.34
N LEU A 119 -21.36 -20.48 -3.20
CA LEU A 119 -19.93 -20.74 -3.43
C LEU A 119 -19.09 -20.54 -2.15
N VAL A 120 -19.31 -19.43 -1.44
CA VAL A 120 -18.55 -19.14 -0.22
C VAL A 120 -18.90 -20.15 0.89
N SER A 121 -20.18 -20.49 1.01
CA SER A 121 -20.60 -21.54 1.94
C SER A 121 -19.95 -22.88 1.65
N ASP A 122 -19.90 -23.30 0.40
CA ASP A 122 -19.24 -24.54 -0.01
C ASP A 122 -17.75 -24.55 0.35
N PHE A 123 -17.05 -23.45 0.12
CA PHE A 123 -15.64 -23.31 0.56
C PHE A 123 -15.51 -23.44 2.08
N LEU A 124 -16.37 -22.77 2.86
CA LEU A 124 -16.31 -22.81 4.32
C LEU A 124 -16.72 -24.20 4.87
N ASP A 125 -17.62 -24.91 4.20
CA ASP A 125 -18.04 -26.27 4.56
C ASP A 125 -16.88 -27.27 4.39
N ASN A 126 -16.07 -27.10 3.34
CA ASN A 126 -14.94 -27.98 3.03
C ASN A 126 -13.65 -27.65 3.80
N ALA A 127 -13.57 -26.46 4.41
CA ALA A 127 -12.40 -25.97 5.13
C ALA A 127 -12.38 -26.41 6.61
N ASP A 128 -11.18 -26.53 7.19
CA ASP A 128 -11.00 -26.56 8.64
C ASP A 128 -11.04 -25.12 9.23
N SER A 129 -10.91 -24.98 10.56
CA SER A 129 -10.99 -23.68 11.22
C SER A 129 -9.91 -22.70 10.75
N ASP A 130 -8.66 -23.17 10.61
CA ASP A 130 -7.53 -22.35 10.19
C ASP A 130 -7.67 -21.93 8.72
N GLU A 131 -8.14 -22.84 7.88
CA GLU A 131 -8.40 -22.57 6.48
C GLU A 131 -9.56 -21.58 6.29
N ARG A 132 -10.66 -21.72 7.07
CA ARG A 132 -11.76 -20.74 7.09
C ARG A 132 -11.28 -19.35 7.48
N TRP A 133 -10.53 -19.27 8.56
CA TRP A 133 -9.96 -18.01 9.03
C TRP A 133 -9.07 -17.38 7.96
N ALA A 134 -8.16 -18.13 7.35
CA ALA A 134 -7.28 -17.67 6.30
C ALA A 134 -8.07 -17.17 5.07
N MET A 135 -9.11 -17.89 4.62
CA MET A 135 -9.96 -17.53 3.48
C MET A 135 -10.72 -16.22 3.74
N ILE A 136 -11.30 -16.08 4.93
CA ILE A 136 -12.06 -14.88 5.30
C ILE A 136 -11.12 -13.68 5.40
N LYS A 137 -9.98 -13.82 6.09
CA LYS A 137 -8.97 -12.75 6.18
C LYS A 137 -8.40 -12.36 4.83
N PHE A 138 -8.11 -13.32 3.98
CA PHE A 138 -7.64 -13.10 2.61
C PHE A 138 -8.66 -12.31 1.78
N SER A 139 -9.94 -12.64 1.92
CA SER A 139 -11.02 -12.03 1.14
C SER A 139 -11.42 -10.63 1.63
N THR A 140 -11.36 -10.38 2.94
CA THR A 140 -11.79 -9.11 3.54
C THR A 140 -10.66 -8.09 3.65
N GLY A 141 -9.41 -8.52 3.46
CA GLY A 141 -8.21 -7.72 3.72
C GLY A 141 -7.89 -7.63 5.22
N GLY A 142 -6.76 -7.06 5.55
CA GLY A 142 -6.39 -6.86 6.96
C GLY A 142 -5.79 -8.10 7.62
N LEU A 143 -4.92 -8.81 6.92
CA LEU A 143 -4.08 -9.86 7.50
C LEU A 143 -3.18 -9.25 8.59
N ARG A 144 -3.59 -9.32 9.84
CA ARG A 144 -2.82 -8.82 11.00
C ARG A 144 -1.93 -9.93 11.57
N VAL A 145 -1.02 -10.45 10.75
CA VAL A 145 -0.07 -11.51 11.12
C VAL A 145 1.31 -10.98 11.53
N GLY A 146 1.40 -9.67 11.82
CA GLY A 146 2.67 -9.04 12.22
C GLY A 146 3.72 -9.01 11.11
N VAL A 147 3.30 -8.91 9.86
CA VAL A 147 4.16 -8.75 8.67
C VAL A 147 3.94 -7.37 8.07
N SER A 148 5.00 -6.57 8.01
CA SER A 148 5.01 -5.32 7.25
C SER A 148 5.48 -5.58 5.81
N ALA A 149 5.15 -4.66 4.88
CA ALA A 149 5.65 -4.74 3.51
C ALA A 149 7.19 -4.80 3.45
N ARG A 150 7.88 -4.07 4.34
CA ARG A 150 9.36 -4.13 4.43
C ARG A 150 9.84 -5.51 4.87
N LEU A 151 9.16 -6.14 5.84
CA LEU A 151 9.52 -7.48 6.29
C LEU A 151 9.34 -8.51 5.18
N ALA A 152 8.24 -8.42 4.42
CA ALA A 152 7.99 -9.29 3.28
C ALA A 152 9.06 -9.10 2.19
N LYS A 153 9.46 -7.86 1.87
CA LYS A 153 10.56 -7.57 0.92
C LYS A 153 11.91 -8.12 1.43
N THR A 154 12.17 -8.03 2.74
CA THR A 154 13.37 -8.66 3.33
C THR A 154 13.34 -10.18 3.16
N ALA A 155 12.18 -10.82 3.29
CA ALA A 155 12.04 -12.26 3.03
C ALA A 155 12.28 -12.62 1.57
N LEU A 156 11.84 -11.78 0.61
CA LEU A 156 12.16 -11.95 -0.81
C LEU A 156 13.66 -11.86 -1.09
N SER A 157 14.34 -10.88 -0.47
CA SER A 157 15.81 -10.73 -0.53
C SER A 157 16.52 -11.97 0.03
N SER A 158 16.09 -12.45 1.20
CA SER A 158 16.63 -13.67 1.82
C SER A 158 16.40 -14.93 0.97
N TYR A 159 15.23 -15.03 0.34
CA TYR A 159 14.87 -16.14 -0.54
C TYR A 159 15.71 -16.21 -1.81
N SER A 160 15.92 -15.06 -2.46
CA SER A 160 16.49 -14.99 -3.80
C SER A 160 17.98 -14.64 -3.83
N GLY A 161 18.53 -14.10 -2.73
CA GLY A 161 19.86 -13.51 -2.70
C GLY A 161 19.96 -12.13 -3.37
N GLN A 162 18.87 -11.60 -3.92
CA GLN A 162 18.84 -10.27 -4.52
C GLN A 162 18.89 -9.17 -3.44
N ARG A 163 19.52 -8.04 -3.75
CA ARG A 163 19.63 -6.92 -2.82
C ARG A 163 18.26 -6.31 -2.54
N LEU A 164 18.00 -5.99 -1.27
CA LEU A 164 16.73 -5.39 -0.85
C LEU A 164 16.44 -4.08 -1.59
N GLU A 165 17.47 -3.26 -1.82
CA GLU A 165 17.34 -1.99 -2.52
C GLU A 165 16.84 -2.16 -3.97
N GLU A 166 17.24 -3.23 -4.65
CA GLU A 166 16.78 -3.51 -6.01
C GLU A 166 15.31 -3.94 -6.02
N ILE A 167 14.89 -4.74 -5.04
CA ILE A 167 13.48 -5.10 -4.85
C ILE A 167 12.65 -3.84 -4.55
N GLU A 168 13.16 -2.95 -3.69
CA GLU A 168 12.47 -1.70 -3.34
C GLU A 168 12.32 -0.75 -4.53
N LYS A 169 13.32 -0.67 -5.40
CA LYS A 169 13.27 0.16 -6.63
C LYS A 169 12.11 -0.21 -7.55
N ILE A 170 11.81 -1.52 -7.68
CA ILE A 170 10.76 -1.99 -8.60
C ILE A 170 9.41 -2.22 -7.92
N TRP A 171 9.36 -2.24 -6.59
CA TRP A 171 8.20 -2.68 -5.81
C TRP A 171 6.89 -2.00 -6.21
N HIS A 172 6.91 -0.67 -6.33
CA HIS A 172 5.71 0.10 -6.64
C HIS A 172 5.34 0.10 -8.13
N GLY A 173 6.21 -0.44 -8.98
CA GLY A 173 6.00 -0.59 -10.42
C GLY A 173 5.38 -1.92 -10.83
N ILE A 174 5.20 -2.83 -9.89
CA ILE A 174 4.67 -4.18 -10.11
C ILE A 174 3.44 -4.41 -9.23
N ALA A 175 2.56 -5.29 -9.67
CA ALA A 175 1.30 -5.57 -8.98
C ALA A 175 1.07 -7.09 -8.86
N PRO A 176 0.24 -7.52 -7.88
CA PRO A 176 -0.18 -8.91 -7.80
C PRO A 176 -0.77 -9.41 -9.13
N PRO A 177 -0.43 -10.64 -9.55
CA PRO A 177 0.20 -11.70 -8.77
C PRO A 177 1.73 -11.74 -8.81
N TYR A 178 2.44 -10.66 -9.14
CA TYR A 178 3.89 -10.53 -9.07
C TYR A 178 4.70 -11.61 -9.85
N VAL A 179 4.16 -12.17 -10.92
CA VAL A 179 4.82 -13.24 -11.69
C VAL A 179 6.20 -12.79 -12.17
N SER A 180 6.28 -11.62 -12.80
CA SER A 180 7.56 -11.09 -13.30
C SER A 180 8.59 -10.82 -12.20
N LEU A 181 8.13 -10.46 -10.98
CA LEU A 181 9.01 -10.34 -9.82
C LEU A 181 9.62 -11.69 -9.47
N PHE A 182 8.79 -12.74 -9.33
CA PHE A 182 9.27 -14.06 -8.97
C PHE A 182 10.13 -14.71 -10.07
N GLU A 183 9.82 -14.49 -11.33
CA GLU A 183 10.69 -14.92 -12.44
C GLU A 183 12.09 -14.30 -12.33
N TRP A 184 12.19 -13.02 -12.01
CA TRP A 184 13.47 -12.37 -11.78
C TRP A 184 14.16 -12.89 -10.51
N LEU A 185 13.45 -13.01 -9.39
CA LEU A 185 13.98 -13.52 -8.13
C LEU A 185 14.47 -14.98 -8.25
N ASP A 186 13.83 -15.78 -9.10
CA ASP A 186 14.25 -17.15 -9.43
C ASP A 186 15.43 -17.20 -10.42
N GLY A 187 15.91 -16.07 -10.93
CA GLY A 187 16.97 -16.01 -11.95
C GLY A 187 16.52 -16.41 -13.36
N LYS A 188 15.21 -16.53 -13.61
CA LYS A 188 14.63 -16.92 -14.90
C LYS A 188 14.49 -15.75 -15.89
N SER A 189 14.46 -14.53 -15.38
CA SER A 189 14.33 -13.30 -16.17
C SER A 189 15.24 -12.19 -15.67
N LYS A 190 15.38 -11.13 -16.48
CA LYS A 190 16.02 -9.89 -16.03
C LYS A 190 15.07 -9.13 -15.11
N ILE A 191 15.62 -8.15 -14.37
CA ILE A 191 14.85 -7.25 -13.52
C ILE A 191 13.67 -6.65 -14.29
N PRO A 192 12.44 -6.67 -13.74
CA PRO A 192 11.25 -6.11 -14.40
C PRO A 192 11.45 -4.65 -14.76
N LYS A 193 11.15 -4.29 -16.00
CA LYS A 193 11.14 -2.88 -16.42
C LYS A 193 9.90 -2.21 -15.88
N ILE A 194 10.08 -1.16 -15.09
CA ILE A 194 8.99 -0.34 -14.56
C ILE A 194 8.92 1.00 -15.30
N GLN A 195 7.71 1.55 -15.38
CA GLN A 195 7.51 2.90 -15.91
C GLN A 195 7.58 3.89 -14.73
N HIS A 196 8.70 4.57 -14.57
CA HIS A 196 8.97 5.46 -13.45
C HIS A 196 7.91 6.56 -13.28
N THR A 197 7.32 7.04 -14.37
CA THR A 197 6.28 8.07 -14.36
C THR A 197 4.88 7.56 -14.00
N LYS A 198 4.72 6.30 -13.63
CA LYS A 198 3.43 5.71 -13.24
C LYS A 198 3.40 5.17 -11.82
N THR A 199 4.53 5.20 -11.13
CA THR A 199 4.71 4.47 -9.88
C THR A 199 5.25 5.37 -8.78
N PHE A 200 4.87 5.05 -7.56
CA PHE A 200 5.49 5.64 -6.37
C PHE A 200 6.96 5.22 -6.27
N HIS A 201 7.81 6.15 -5.86
CA HIS A 201 9.22 5.90 -5.58
C HIS A 201 9.49 5.96 -4.08
N PRO A 202 10.42 5.13 -3.54
CA PRO A 202 10.83 5.24 -2.15
C PRO A 202 11.23 6.67 -1.82
N MET A 203 10.63 7.24 -0.78
CA MET A 203 10.92 8.60 -0.35
C MET A 203 12.31 8.70 0.25
N MET A 204 13.00 9.79 -0.05
CA MET A 204 14.25 10.14 0.61
C MET A 204 13.93 10.66 2.01
N LEU A 205 14.44 9.99 3.04
CA LEU A 205 14.17 10.32 4.44
C LEU A 205 15.39 11.00 5.05
N ALA A 206 15.16 12.10 5.76
CA ALA A 206 16.16 12.75 6.57
C ALA A 206 16.47 11.94 7.83
N HIS A 207 17.70 12.02 8.30
CA HIS A 207 18.10 11.50 9.61
C HIS A 207 17.77 12.51 10.70
N PRO A 208 17.37 12.06 11.92
CA PRO A 208 17.21 12.96 13.04
C PRO A 208 18.53 13.58 13.45
N ILE A 209 18.50 14.84 13.86
CA ILE A 209 19.63 15.56 14.46
C ILE A 209 19.46 15.51 15.97
N ASN A 210 20.51 15.13 16.68
CA ASN A 210 20.59 15.35 18.13
C ASN A 210 21.13 16.76 18.36
N ILE A 211 20.27 17.66 18.85
CA ILE A 211 20.60 19.08 19.03
C ILE A 211 21.82 19.26 19.96
N GLU A 212 21.92 18.47 21.02
CA GLU A 212 22.98 18.58 22.01
C GLU A 212 24.36 18.09 21.49
N GLN A 213 24.37 17.10 20.60
CA GLN A 213 25.60 16.45 20.12
C GLN A 213 26.03 16.91 18.73
N ASP A 214 25.08 17.20 17.86
CA ASP A 214 25.36 17.42 16.45
C ASP A 214 25.34 18.90 16.06
N PHE A 215 24.56 19.74 16.77
CA PHE A 215 24.30 21.11 16.32
C PHE A 215 25.56 21.98 16.23
N GLU A 216 26.50 21.82 17.16
CA GLU A 216 27.77 22.55 17.13
C GLU A 216 28.73 22.10 16.02
N ARG A 217 28.51 20.88 15.49
CA ARG A 217 29.35 20.28 14.42
C ARG A 217 28.80 20.51 13.01
N LEU A 218 27.57 21.02 12.89
CA LEU A 218 26.94 21.29 11.60
C LEU A 218 27.47 22.61 11.03
N ASP A 219 28.18 22.53 9.91
CA ASP A 219 28.49 23.73 9.14
C ASP A 219 27.24 24.22 8.40
N PRO A 220 26.71 25.43 8.71
CA PRO A 220 25.49 25.94 8.08
C PRO A 220 25.58 26.07 6.55
N ASN A 221 26.77 26.12 5.99
CA ASN A 221 26.97 26.20 4.54
C ASN A 221 26.65 24.87 3.82
N ASN A 222 26.65 23.77 4.54
CA ASN A 222 26.36 22.42 4.02
C ASN A 222 24.89 22.00 4.20
N TYR A 223 24.06 22.87 4.79
CA TYR A 223 22.67 22.56 5.12
C TYR A 223 21.71 23.63 4.60
N GLN A 224 20.50 23.21 4.25
CA GLN A 224 19.41 24.09 3.92
C GLN A 224 18.34 24.00 5.02
N ALA A 225 17.94 25.15 5.58
CA ALA A 225 16.82 25.23 6.50
C ALA A 225 15.52 25.36 5.71
N GLU A 226 14.51 24.60 6.09
CA GLU A 226 13.20 24.63 5.46
C GLU A 226 12.08 24.69 6.52
N TRP A 227 10.94 25.29 6.14
CA TRP A 227 9.75 25.26 6.99
C TRP A 227 9.20 23.83 7.08
N LYS A 228 8.91 23.39 8.29
CA LYS A 228 8.17 22.15 8.52
C LYS A 228 6.67 22.47 8.47
N TRP A 229 6.09 22.23 7.32
CA TRP A 229 4.65 22.39 7.11
C TRP A 229 3.86 21.29 7.82
N ASP A 230 2.68 21.65 8.36
CA ASP A 230 1.75 20.69 8.98
C ASP A 230 0.71 20.26 7.95
N GLY A 231 1.07 19.32 7.10
CA GLY A 231 0.27 18.80 6.01
C GLY A 231 0.38 17.28 5.86
N ILE A 232 0.30 16.83 4.63
CA ILE A 232 0.52 15.42 4.25
C ILE A 232 1.66 15.38 3.24
N ARG A 233 2.75 14.69 3.59
CA ARG A 233 3.81 14.42 2.62
C ARG A 233 3.27 13.60 1.48
N VAL A 234 3.44 14.09 0.26
CA VAL A 234 2.96 13.48 -0.96
C VAL A 234 4.04 13.42 -2.01
N GLN A 235 3.89 12.44 -2.89
CA GLN A 235 4.67 12.34 -4.11
C GLN A 235 3.74 12.51 -5.30
N ALA A 236 3.94 13.57 -6.09
CA ALA A 236 3.25 13.79 -7.35
C ALA A 236 4.06 13.13 -8.48
N VAL A 237 3.45 12.13 -9.12
CA VAL A 237 4.06 11.35 -10.20
C VAL A 237 3.24 11.53 -11.45
N PHE A 238 3.79 12.14 -12.49
CA PHE A 238 3.01 12.48 -13.67
C PHE A 238 3.81 12.58 -14.95
N ASP A 239 3.13 12.29 -16.04
CA ASP A 239 3.53 12.54 -17.43
C ASP A 239 2.27 12.92 -18.25
N ASP A 240 2.42 13.04 -19.57
CA ASP A 240 1.33 13.43 -20.47
C ASP A 240 0.14 12.44 -20.46
N SER A 241 0.37 11.19 -20.06
CA SER A 241 -0.63 10.10 -20.08
C SER A 241 -1.13 9.70 -18.71
N ASN A 242 -0.41 10.03 -17.65
CA ASN A 242 -0.71 9.57 -16.29
C ASN A 242 -0.36 10.62 -15.26
N LYS A 243 -1.31 10.91 -14.37
CA LYS A 243 -1.14 11.88 -13.29
C LYS A 243 -1.63 11.24 -12.00
N ARG A 244 -0.73 11.09 -11.02
CA ARG A 244 -1.04 10.45 -9.74
C ARG A 244 -0.43 11.19 -8.57
N LEU A 245 -1.11 11.09 -7.45
CA LEU A 245 -0.67 11.62 -6.18
C LEU A 245 -0.63 10.47 -5.18
N PHE A 246 0.54 10.22 -4.60
CA PHE A 246 0.76 9.17 -3.62
C PHE A 246 1.01 9.75 -2.22
N SER A 247 0.49 9.07 -1.19
CA SER A 247 0.81 9.37 0.20
C SER A 247 2.25 8.96 0.54
N ARG A 248 2.71 9.31 1.74
CA ARG A 248 4.03 8.90 2.28
C ARG A 248 4.24 7.37 2.26
N THR A 249 3.18 6.60 2.35
CA THR A 249 3.20 5.13 2.37
C THR A 249 3.05 4.51 0.99
N GLY A 250 2.84 5.31 -0.06
CA GLY A 250 2.66 4.87 -1.43
C GLY A 250 1.20 4.56 -1.80
N ASP A 251 0.24 4.97 -0.96
CA ASP A 251 -1.18 4.83 -1.26
C ASP A 251 -1.61 5.88 -2.30
N ASP A 252 -2.34 5.48 -3.33
CA ASP A 252 -2.87 6.39 -4.35
C ASP A 252 -4.04 7.21 -3.78
N ILE A 253 -3.81 8.49 -3.55
CA ILE A 253 -4.79 9.45 -3.03
C ILE A 253 -5.32 10.41 -4.10
N SER A 254 -5.04 10.18 -5.38
CA SER A 254 -5.40 11.03 -6.52
C SER A 254 -6.89 11.40 -6.53
N ARG A 255 -7.76 10.45 -6.18
CA ARG A 255 -9.22 10.66 -6.19
C ARG A 255 -9.72 11.65 -5.14
N ALA A 256 -8.98 11.82 -4.05
CA ALA A 256 -9.32 12.79 -3.00
C ALA A 256 -8.90 14.22 -3.38
N PHE A 257 -7.99 14.38 -4.36
CA PHE A 257 -7.41 15.65 -4.79
C PHE A 257 -7.45 15.84 -6.31
N PRO A 258 -8.65 15.76 -6.93
CA PRO A 258 -8.77 15.89 -8.39
C PRO A 258 -8.35 17.27 -8.91
N ASP A 259 -8.48 18.32 -8.11
CA ASP A 259 -8.01 19.67 -8.39
C ASP A 259 -6.49 19.72 -8.59
N ILE A 260 -5.71 19.07 -7.71
CA ILE A 260 -4.25 18.95 -7.89
C ILE A 260 -3.93 18.14 -9.14
N VAL A 261 -4.56 16.97 -9.29
CA VAL A 261 -4.26 16.04 -10.39
C VAL A 261 -4.52 16.68 -11.76
N SER A 262 -5.60 17.48 -11.90
CA SER A 262 -5.92 18.16 -13.16
C SER A 262 -4.85 19.19 -13.57
N GLU A 263 -4.25 19.86 -12.59
CA GLU A 263 -3.27 20.94 -12.80
C GLU A 263 -1.83 20.44 -13.02
N LEU A 264 -1.54 19.14 -12.74
CA LEU A 264 -0.21 18.60 -13.00
C LEU A 264 0.09 18.62 -14.51
N ASN A 265 1.12 19.32 -14.94
CA ASN A 265 1.51 19.43 -16.35
C ASN A 265 3.00 19.19 -16.53
N GLY A 266 3.35 18.55 -17.65
CA GLY A 266 4.72 18.12 -17.94
C GLY A 266 5.01 16.72 -17.39
N ARG A 267 6.28 16.42 -17.16
CA ARG A 267 6.75 15.10 -16.72
C ARG A 267 7.74 15.24 -15.58
N ALA A 268 7.37 14.76 -14.41
CA ALA A 268 8.20 14.82 -13.22
C ALA A 268 7.75 13.84 -12.14
N VAL A 269 8.63 13.59 -11.17
CA VAL A 269 8.30 13.03 -9.86
C VAL A 269 8.75 14.04 -8.82
N LEU A 270 7.77 14.60 -8.11
CA LEU A 270 7.97 15.67 -7.14
C LEU A 270 7.62 15.18 -5.74
N ASP A 271 8.40 15.59 -4.74
CA ASP A 271 8.15 15.34 -3.31
C ASP A 271 7.78 16.69 -2.66
N GLY A 272 6.72 16.69 -1.87
CA GLY A 272 6.20 17.93 -1.31
C GLY A 272 5.21 17.71 -0.18
N GLU A 273 4.78 18.80 0.44
CA GLU A 273 3.74 18.80 1.46
C GLU A 273 2.43 19.29 0.86
N LEU A 274 1.41 18.43 0.91
CA LEU A 274 0.05 18.74 0.49
C LEU A 274 -0.68 19.47 1.61
N LEU A 275 -1.25 20.61 1.27
CA LEU A 275 -1.94 21.51 2.16
C LEU A 275 -3.30 21.89 1.56
N VAL A 276 -4.20 22.40 2.38
CA VAL A 276 -5.43 23.06 1.93
C VAL A 276 -5.43 24.50 2.40
N GLY A 277 -5.95 25.41 1.57
CA GLY A 277 -6.01 26.83 1.89
C GLY A 277 -6.19 27.72 0.67
N LYS A 278 -6.33 29.00 0.87
CA LYS A 278 -6.50 30.01 -0.19
C LYS A 278 -5.25 30.88 -0.28
N ASN A 279 -4.88 31.27 -1.51
CA ASN A 279 -3.73 32.14 -1.76
C ASN A 279 -2.45 31.62 -1.09
N PHE A 280 -2.25 30.29 -1.12
CA PHE A 280 -1.11 29.57 -0.50
C PHE A 280 -0.95 29.78 1.02
N THR A 281 -1.99 30.28 1.69
CA THR A 281 -2.07 30.32 3.15
C THR A 281 -2.74 29.04 3.63
N ALA A 282 -1.97 28.22 4.38
CA ALA A 282 -2.44 26.94 4.84
C ALA A 282 -3.53 27.08 5.93
N LEU A 283 -4.58 26.27 5.80
CA LEU A 283 -5.56 26.04 6.84
C LEU A 283 -5.06 24.95 7.81
N PRO A 284 -5.62 24.86 9.03
CA PRO A 284 -5.28 23.83 9.99
C PRO A 284 -5.45 22.41 9.41
N PHE A 285 -4.62 21.47 9.86
CA PHE A 285 -4.55 20.08 9.38
C PHE A 285 -5.90 19.33 9.41
N ASN A 286 -6.78 19.62 10.38
CA ASN A 286 -8.11 19.02 10.47
C ASN A 286 -8.99 19.29 9.22
N LYS A 287 -8.75 20.42 8.51
CA LYS A 287 -9.43 20.73 7.25
C LYS A 287 -8.93 19.87 6.10
N LEU A 288 -7.62 19.60 6.09
CA LEU A 288 -7.01 18.68 5.13
C LEU A 288 -7.51 17.24 5.32
N GLN A 289 -7.63 16.78 6.57
CA GLN A 289 -8.18 15.45 6.88
C GLN A 289 -9.60 15.25 6.34
N GLN A 290 -10.44 16.29 6.36
CA GLN A 290 -11.79 16.23 5.80
C GLN A 290 -11.79 15.95 4.29
N ARG A 291 -10.76 16.40 3.57
CA ARG A 291 -10.55 16.08 2.15
C ARG A 291 -10.05 14.65 1.96
N LEU A 292 -9.02 14.25 2.69
CA LEU A 292 -8.37 12.94 2.57
C LEU A 292 -9.35 11.78 2.79
N ASN A 293 -10.28 11.93 3.72
CA ASN A 293 -11.27 10.90 4.05
C ASN A 293 -12.38 10.73 2.99
N ARG A 294 -12.39 11.54 1.94
CA ARG A 294 -13.40 11.49 0.88
C ARG A 294 -12.83 10.91 -0.41
N LYS A 295 -13.34 9.77 -0.82
CA LYS A 295 -12.93 9.11 -2.08
C LYS A 295 -13.31 9.89 -3.35
N SER A 296 -14.33 10.77 -3.27
CA SER A 296 -14.79 11.62 -4.37
C SER A 296 -15.42 12.88 -3.76
N PRO A 297 -14.65 13.94 -3.54
CA PRO A 297 -15.16 15.18 -2.97
C PRO A 297 -16.08 15.90 -3.97
N ALA A 298 -17.22 16.43 -3.47
CA ALA A 298 -18.11 17.28 -4.26
C ALA A 298 -17.46 18.65 -4.53
N LYS A 299 -17.90 19.35 -5.60
CA LYS A 299 -17.38 20.67 -6.00
C LYS A 299 -17.37 21.67 -4.84
N ALA A 300 -18.48 21.78 -4.10
CA ALA A 300 -18.55 22.68 -2.93
C ALA A 300 -17.46 22.39 -1.89
N HIS A 301 -17.01 21.16 -1.77
CA HIS A 301 -15.95 20.76 -0.84
C HIS A 301 -14.56 21.14 -1.37
N LEU A 302 -14.36 21.04 -2.70
CA LEU A 302 -13.15 21.50 -3.37
C LEU A 302 -13.00 23.02 -3.23
N ASP A 303 -14.09 23.77 -3.42
CA ASP A 303 -14.13 25.22 -3.32
C ASP A 303 -13.93 25.72 -1.88
N ALA A 304 -14.44 24.98 -0.88
CA ALA A 304 -14.29 25.30 0.53
C ALA A 304 -12.86 25.04 1.07
N TYR A 305 -12.21 24.00 0.55
CA TYR A 305 -10.88 23.55 0.97
C TYR A 305 -9.99 23.30 -0.25
N PRO A 306 -9.67 24.31 -1.06
CA PRO A 306 -8.80 24.13 -2.22
C PRO A 306 -7.43 23.65 -1.78
N ALA A 307 -6.86 22.70 -2.53
CA ALA A 307 -5.59 22.07 -2.18
C ALA A 307 -4.45 22.68 -3.00
N PHE A 308 -3.23 22.66 -2.43
CA PHE A 308 -2.00 23.02 -3.09
C PHE A 308 -0.82 22.21 -2.52
N ILE A 309 0.29 22.14 -3.24
CA ILE A 309 1.50 21.42 -2.80
C ILE A 309 2.65 22.39 -2.65
N ARG A 310 3.32 22.38 -1.50
CA ARG A 310 4.64 22.96 -1.28
C ARG A 310 5.69 21.93 -1.66
N VAL A 311 6.25 22.07 -2.86
CA VAL A 311 7.26 21.15 -3.38
C VAL A 311 8.63 21.52 -2.80
N TYR A 312 9.33 20.55 -2.26
CA TYR A 312 10.65 20.76 -1.68
C TYR A 312 11.74 19.89 -2.31
N ASP A 313 11.40 18.84 -3.06
CA ASP A 313 12.38 18.01 -3.78
C ASP A 313 11.82 17.53 -5.13
N MET A 314 12.73 17.21 -6.05
CA MET A 314 12.44 16.58 -7.33
C MET A 314 13.25 15.29 -7.42
N LEU A 315 12.57 14.17 -7.65
CA LEU A 315 13.19 12.85 -7.73
C LEU A 315 13.52 12.45 -9.18
N PHE A 316 12.63 12.86 -10.11
CA PHE A 316 12.81 12.67 -11.54
C PHE A 316 12.49 13.96 -12.27
N CYS A 317 13.40 14.36 -13.16
CA CYS A 317 13.21 15.46 -14.10
C CYS A 317 13.01 14.87 -15.50
N ASN A 318 11.81 15.00 -16.06
CA ASN A 318 11.40 14.25 -17.24
C ASN A 318 11.55 12.72 -17.01
N ASN A 319 12.48 12.05 -17.69
CA ASN A 319 12.77 10.62 -17.52
C ASN A 319 14.09 10.36 -16.76
N GLU A 320 14.80 11.41 -16.38
CA GLU A 320 16.07 11.29 -15.67
C GLU A 320 15.85 11.10 -14.18
N ASP A 321 16.39 10.03 -13.63
CA ASP A 321 16.49 9.82 -12.17
C ASP A 321 17.58 10.73 -11.63
N ILE A 322 17.21 11.71 -10.80
CA ILE A 322 18.14 12.71 -10.24
C ILE A 322 18.35 12.54 -8.75
N ARG A 323 17.87 11.43 -8.15
CA ARG A 323 17.96 11.18 -6.70
C ARG A 323 19.41 11.10 -6.21
N ASP A 324 20.32 10.64 -7.05
CA ASP A 324 21.76 10.54 -6.72
C ASP A 324 22.49 11.87 -6.81
N LEU A 325 21.86 12.95 -7.32
CA LEU A 325 22.44 14.28 -7.32
C LEU A 325 22.37 14.92 -5.93
N PRO A 326 23.33 15.82 -5.59
CA PRO A 326 23.25 16.63 -4.37
C PRO A 326 21.93 17.41 -4.29
N LEU A 327 21.43 17.66 -3.06
CA LEU A 327 20.18 18.39 -2.82
C LEU A 327 20.14 19.73 -3.54
N GLN A 328 21.22 20.50 -3.49
CA GLN A 328 21.33 21.79 -4.17
C GLN A 328 21.07 21.68 -5.68
N SER A 329 21.65 20.68 -6.34
CA SER A 329 21.44 20.46 -7.78
C SER A 329 20.00 20.04 -8.11
N ARG A 330 19.38 19.19 -7.27
CA ARG A 330 17.97 18.82 -7.44
C ARG A 330 17.06 20.03 -7.24
N ARG A 331 17.37 20.90 -6.27
CA ARG A 331 16.62 22.13 -6.00
C ARG A 331 16.69 23.10 -7.17
N GLN A 332 17.86 23.34 -7.74
CA GLN A 332 18.02 24.17 -8.93
C GLN A 332 17.23 23.63 -10.13
N LYS A 333 17.26 22.30 -10.35
CA LYS A 333 16.44 21.66 -11.39
C LYS A 333 14.94 21.84 -11.13
N LEU A 334 14.49 21.71 -9.88
CA LEU A 334 13.10 21.91 -9.46
C LEU A 334 12.64 23.36 -9.75
N GLU A 335 13.40 24.35 -9.32
CA GLU A 335 13.08 25.77 -9.52
C GLU A 335 13.04 26.14 -11.00
N GLY A 336 14.04 25.70 -11.77
CA GLY A 336 14.06 25.88 -13.21
C GLY A 336 12.93 25.15 -13.94
N TRP A 337 12.46 24.01 -13.42
CA TRP A 337 11.34 23.28 -13.98
C TRP A 337 10.00 23.97 -13.66
N LEU A 338 9.77 24.40 -12.41
CA LEU A 338 8.58 25.14 -11.99
C LEU A 338 8.43 26.48 -12.74
N GLY A 339 9.53 27.19 -12.99
CA GLY A 339 9.51 28.44 -13.76
C GLY A 339 9.09 28.27 -15.23
N ARG A 340 9.26 27.08 -15.81
CA ARG A 340 8.89 26.77 -17.20
C ARG A 340 7.50 26.14 -17.32
N THR A 341 7.00 25.51 -16.24
CA THR A 341 5.73 24.80 -16.24
C THR A 341 4.66 25.65 -15.57
N ARG A 342 3.50 25.79 -16.24
CA ARG A 342 2.34 26.52 -15.69
C ARG A 342 1.55 25.62 -14.73
N ASN A 343 2.15 25.29 -13.60
CA ASN A 343 1.47 24.51 -12.55
C ASN A 343 1.01 25.48 -11.45
N CYS A 344 -0.24 25.92 -11.53
CA CYS A 344 -0.77 26.95 -10.63
C CYS A 344 -0.87 26.51 -9.15
N LEU A 345 -0.89 25.23 -8.87
CA LEU A 345 -1.05 24.69 -7.52
C LEU A 345 0.23 24.06 -6.94
N LEU A 346 1.34 24.11 -7.69
CA LEU A 346 2.65 23.68 -7.23
C LEU A 346 3.53 24.90 -6.90
N TYR A 347 4.11 24.88 -5.71
CA TYR A 347 4.95 25.97 -5.21
C TYR A 347 6.22 25.41 -4.57
N THR A 348 7.35 26.06 -4.76
CA THR A 348 8.55 25.75 -3.99
C THR A 348 8.32 26.07 -2.53
N SER A 349 8.83 25.22 -1.64
CA SER A 349 8.86 25.53 -0.21
C SER A 349 9.87 26.67 0.00
N PRO A 350 9.46 27.86 0.49
CA PRO A 350 10.39 28.96 0.71
C PRO A 350 11.37 28.60 1.83
N SER A 351 12.62 29.01 1.64
CA SER A 351 13.60 28.98 2.74
C SER A 351 13.26 30.07 3.77
N PRO A 352 13.52 29.84 5.08
CA PRO A 352 13.43 30.90 6.09
C PRO A 352 14.34 32.10 5.80
N ARG A 353 15.32 31.96 4.91
CA ARG A 353 16.21 33.06 4.47
C ARG A 353 15.60 33.96 3.40
N ASP A 354 14.48 33.57 2.81
CA ASP A 354 13.79 34.30 1.72
C ASP A 354 12.82 35.38 2.25
N ARG A 355 12.92 35.75 3.52
CA ARG A 355 12.14 36.82 4.18
C ARG A 355 12.99 38.02 4.54
#